data_f736ca58bf077116a6684d796c211483
#
_entry.id   f736ca58bf077116a6684d796c211483
#
_cell.length_a   1.000
_cell.length_b   1.000
_cell.length_c   1.000
_cell.angle_alpha   90.00
_cell.angle_beta   90.00
_cell.angle_gamma   90.00
#
_symmetry.space_group_name_H-M   'P 1'
#
loop_
_entity.id
_entity.type
_entity.pdbx_description
1 polymer ?
#
loop_
_entity_poly.entity_id
_entity_poly.type
_entity_poly.pdbx_seq_one_letter_code
_entity_poly.pdbx_strand_id
1 'polypeptide(L)'
;LIISNPRDIGLVSAFLNKALYDAGFTTTQIAIGDNLMTHRLAELIFRINKSFAVLRSGTPRELYSHSVRMSSYIHEMIQSGQDSIWIAQREGRAKDGNDFTQVGILKMLSLSKQDDLVAHFKELNNVPVAISYEYDPTALAKTLEHLQQLENPDYKKSFKADIQHILIGIFGPKGQVHLHFGKPLHASIDQLNQLPNDKKRLAAMVDMLVQSIHPNYGLHAISYAP
;
A
#
# COMPACT_ATOMS: atom_id res chain seq x y z
N LEU A 1 -5.59 8.51 -6.82
CA LEU A 1 -4.68 7.52 -6.26
C LEU A 1 -5.14 7.06 -4.88
N ILE A 2 -5.27 5.76 -4.66
CA ILE A 2 -5.67 5.19 -3.37
C ILE A 2 -4.43 4.65 -2.65
N ILE A 3 -4.25 5.05 -1.39
CA ILE A 3 -3.15 4.60 -0.54
C ILE A 3 -3.74 3.95 0.71
N SER A 4 -3.36 2.69 1.01
CA SER A 4 -3.86 1.98 2.19
C SER A 4 -2.78 1.21 2.94
N ASN A 5 -3.09 0.83 4.17
CA ASN A 5 -2.26 -0.09 4.93
C ASN A 5 -2.35 -1.53 4.38
N PRO A 6 -1.23 -2.26 4.27
CA PRO A 6 -1.21 -3.64 3.80
C PRO A 6 -1.45 -4.63 4.96
N ARG A 7 -2.63 -5.26 5.04
CA ARG A 7 -2.94 -6.28 6.07
C ARG A 7 -2.45 -7.67 5.69
N ASP A 8 -2.65 -8.05 4.43
CA ASP A 8 -2.16 -9.31 3.86
C ASP A 8 -1.48 -9.08 2.50
N ILE A 9 -1.00 -10.13 1.87
CA ILE A 9 -0.25 -10.02 0.62
C ILE A 9 -1.17 -9.87 -0.61
N GLY A 10 -2.39 -10.42 -0.55
CA GLY A 10 -3.20 -10.59 -1.76
C GLY A 10 -4.60 -10.01 -1.71
N LEU A 11 -5.26 -10.00 -0.55
CA LEU A 11 -6.69 -9.71 -0.48
C LEU A 11 -7.05 -8.26 -0.16
N VAL A 12 -6.11 -7.45 0.35
CA VAL A 12 -6.39 -6.03 0.62
C VAL A 12 -6.91 -5.32 -0.62
N SER A 13 -6.20 -5.43 -1.74
CA SER A 13 -6.61 -4.84 -3.01
C SER A 13 -7.88 -5.51 -3.58
N ALA A 14 -8.08 -6.80 -3.34
CA ALA A 14 -9.27 -7.50 -3.78
C ALA A 14 -10.53 -7.03 -3.01
N PHE A 15 -10.45 -6.87 -1.68
CA PHE A 15 -11.55 -6.31 -0.90
C PHE A 15 -11.85 -4.87 -1.27
N LEU A 16 -10.81 -4.05 -1.50
CA LEU A 16 -10.97 -2.69 -1.99
C LEU A 16 -11.71 -2.67 -3.33
N ASN A 17 -11.24 -3.45 -4.31
CA ASN A 17 -11.83 -3.51 -5.64
C ASN A 17 -13.26 -4.07 -5.61
N LYS A 18 -13.53 -5.05 -4.73
CA LYS A 18 -14.91 -5.52 -4.51
C LYS A 18 -15.80 -4.41 -3.97
N ALA A 19 -15.36 -3.67 -2.96
CA ALA A 19 -16.14 -2.58 -2.39
C ALA A 19 -16.43 -1.47 -3.44
N LEU A 20 -15.44 -1.11 -4.26
CA LEU A 20 -15.62 -0.16 -5.36
C LEU A 20 -16.62 -0.67 -6.39
N TYR A 21 -16.49 -1.93 -6.80
CA TYR A 21 -17.40 -2.56 -7.76
C TYR A 21 -18.84 -2.62 -7.24
N ASP A 22 -19.04 -3.06 -5.98
CA ASP A 22 -20.37 -3.11 -5.35
C ASP A 22 -21.02 -1.73 -5.23
N ALA A 23 -20.21 -0.69 -5.11
CA ALA A 23 -20.66 0.72 -5.09
C ALA A 23 -20.85 1.34 -6.50
N GLY A 24 -20.66 0.56 -7.58
CA GLY A 24 -20.82 1.01 -8.96
C GLY A 24 -19.63 1.77 -9.54
N PHE A 25 -18.47 1.73 -8.89
CA PHE A 25 -17.23 2.32 -9.39
C PHE A 25 -16.39 1.32 -10.17
N THR A 26 -15.50 1.84 -11.03
CA THR A 26 -14.48 1.02 -11.69
C THR A 26 -13.44 0.52 -10.69
N THR A 27 -12.93 -0.70 -10.90
CA THR A 27 -11.85 -1.26 -10.08
C THR A 27 -10.53 -0.56 -10.35
N THR A 28 -9.64 -0.55 -9.35
CA THR A 28 -8.32 0.06 -9.48
C THR A 28 -7.33 -0.85 -10.21
N GLN A 29 -6.31 -0.25 -10.81
CA GLN A 29 -5.05 -0.93 -11.06
C GLN A 29 -4.29 -1.12 -9.73
N ILE A 30 -3.50 -2.18 -9.64
CA ILE A 30 -2.86 -2.60 -8.38
C ILE A 30 -1.34 -2.60 -8.54
N ALA A 31 -0.65 -1.77 -7.75
CA ALA A 31 0.81 -1.77 -7.68
C ALA A 31 1.29 -2.91 -6.75
N ILE A 32 2.00 -3.90 -7.29
CA ILE A 32 2.51 -5.04 -6.51
C ILE A 32 4.02 -5.23 -6.71
N GLY A 33 4.70 -5.79 -5.71
CA GLY A 33 6.12 -6.11 -5.85
C GLY A 33 6.36 -7.22 -6.88
N ASP A 34 7.40 -7.06 -7.70
CA ASP A 34 7.80 -8.01 -8.74
C ASP A 34 8.14 -9.40 -8.19
N ASN A 35 8.57 -9.48 -6.92
CA ASN A 35 8.81 -10.76 -6.23
C ASN A 35 7.56 -11.65 -6.13
N LEU A 36 6.35 -11.09 -6.24
CA LEU A 36 5.10 -11.85 -6.25
C LEU A 36 4.74 -12.39 -7.64
N MET A 37 5.37 -11.88 -8.70
CA MET A 37 5.17 -12.28 -10.09
C MET A 37 6.17 -13.33 -10.58
N THR A 38 6.94 -13.96 -9.70
CA THR A 38 7.99 -14.92 -10.07
C THR A 38 7.46 -16.25 -10.61
N HIS A 39 6.20 -16.59 -10.31
CA HIS A 39 5.56 -17.80 -10.79
C HIS A 39 4.51 -17.47 -11.86
N ARG A 40 4.57 -18.14 -13.02
CA ARG A 40 3.70 -17.87 -14.17
C ARG A 40 2.20 -17.81 -13.85
N LEU A 41 1.71 -18.69 -12.98
CA LEU A 41 0.30 -18.70 -12.58
C LEU A 41 -0.03 -17.47 -11.70
N ALA A 42 0.85 -17.12 -10.78
CA ALA A 42 0.68 -15.93 -9.94
C ALA A 42 0.70 -14.65 -10.80
N GLU A 43 1.65 -14.56 -11.74
CA GLU A 43 1.71 -13.46 -12.70
C GLU A 43 0.40 -13.33 -13.49
N LEU A 44 -0.15 -14.44 -14.00
CA LEU A 44 -1.41 -14.42 -14.74
C LEU A 44 -2.57 -13.91 -13.89
N ILE A 45 -2.70 -14.40 -12.65
CA ILE A 45 -3.74 -13.96 -11.71
C ILE A 45 -3.62 -12.45 -11.43
N PHE A 46 -2.41 -11.97 -11.18
CA PHE A 46 -2.19 -10.54 -10.92
C PHE A 46 -2.48 -9.69 -12.16
N ARG A 47 -2.07 -10.12 -13.35
CA ARG A 47 -2.35 -9.38 -14.59
C ARG A 47 -3.85 -9.30 -14.92
N ILE A 48 -4.62 -10.38 -14.70
CA ILE A 48 -6.08 -10.37 -14.84
C ILE A 48 -6.73 -9.36 -13.89
N ASN A 49 -6.15 -9.15 -12.71
CA ASN A 49 -6.59 -8.17 -11.73
C ASN A 49 -5.97 -6.77 -11.95
N LYS A 50 -5.62 -6.41 -13.18
CA LYS A 50 -5.03 -5.10 -13.55
C LYS A 50 -3.76 -4.75 -12.74
N SER A 51 -2.99 -5.75 -12.29
CA SER A 51 -1.78 -5.48 -11.49
C SER A 51 -0.59 -5.16 -12.38
N PHE A 52 0.26 -4.24 -11.92
CA PHE A 52 1.54 -3.91 -12.52
C PHE A 52 2.69 -4.02 -11.49
N ALA A 53 3.89 -4.35 -11.97
CA ALA A 53 5.02 -4.66 -11.12
C ALA A 53 5.75 -3.42 -10.63
N VAL A 54 6.07 -3.40 -9.34
CA VAL A 54 7.02 -2.47 -8.70
C VAL A 54 8.32 -3.23 -8.47
N LEU A 55 9.40 -2.80 -9.12
CA LEU A 55 10.71 -3.45 -9.00
C LEU A 55 11.29 -3.26 -7.60
N ARG A 56 11.69 -4.35 -6.95
CA ARG A 56 12.24 -4.35 -5.58
C ARG A 56 13.71 -4.74 -5.51
N SER A 57 14.24 -5.36 -6.55
CA SER A 57 15.62 -5.82 -6.62
C SER A 57 16.28 -5.34 -7.91
N GLY A 58 17.58 -5.11 -7.86
CA GLY A 58 18.36 -4.63 -8.99
C GLY A 58 19.44 -3.64 -8.54
N THR A 59 20.19 -3.12 -9.49
CA THR A 59 21.17 -2.06 -9.22
C THR A 59 20.45 -0.75 -8.85
N PRO A 60 21.09 0.15 -8.08
CA PRO A 60 20.51 1.46 -7.75
C PRO A 60 20.03 2.24 -8.97
N ARG A 61 20.74 2.14 -10.09
CA ARG A 61 20.40 2.81 -11.36
C ARG A 61 19.11 2.22 -11.97
N GLU A 62 18.97 0.90 -11.96
CA GLU A 62 17.77 0.22 -12.47
C GLU A 62 16.56 0.54 -11.62
N LEU A 63 16.69 0.47 -10.29
CA LEU A 63 15.64 0.82 -9.34
C LEU A 63 15.19 2.27 -9.51
N TYR A 64 16.11 3.21 -9.65
CA TYR A 64 15.79 4.60 -9.90
C TYR A 64 15.06 4.81 -11.24
N SER A 65 15.62 4.26 -12.33
CA SER A 65 15.01 4.36 -13.66
C SER A 65 13.60 3.77 -13.71
N HIS A 66 13.40 2.62 -13.03
CA HIS A 66 12.08 2.00 -12.91
C HIS A 66 11.13 2.86 -12.08
N SER A 67 11.60 3.42 -10.97
CA SER A 67 10.80 4.29 -10.10
C SER A 67 10.35 5.56 -10.82
N VAL A 68 11.20 6.16 -11.66
CA VAL A 68 10.82 7.31 -12.50
C VAL A 68 9.71 6.92 -13.47
N ARG A 69 9.86 5.81 -14.22
CA ARG A 69 8.83 5.33 -15.15
C ARG A 69 7.52 5.01 -14.43
N MET A 70 7.60 4.40 -13.24
CA MET A 70 6.45 4.10 -12.40
C MET A 70 5.72 5.37 -11.97
N SER A 71 6.45 6.36 -11.49
CA SER A 71 5.89 7.65 -11.09
C SER A 71 5.17 8.33 -12.26
N SER A 72 5.80 8.36 -13.45
CA SER A 72 5.21 8.93 -14.67
C SER A 72 3.95 8.18 -15.08
N TYR A 73 3.99 6.86 -15.07
CA TYR A 73 2.82 6.03 -15.39
C TYR A 73 1.64 6.29 -14.46
N ILE A 74 1.89 6.31 -13.15
CA ILE A 74 0.84 6.58 -12.15
C ILE A 74 0.24 7.98 -12.37
N HIS A 75 1.09 8.98 -12.58
CA HIS A 75 0.64 10.35 -12.82
C HIS A 75 -0.21 10.46 -14.08
N GLU A 76 0.25 9.89 -15.20
CA GLU A 76 -0.46 9.89 -16.48
C GLU A 76 -1.83 9.19 -16.38
N MET A 77 -1.88 8.02 -15.74
CA MET A 77 -3.14 7.27 -15.57
C MET A 77 -4.14 8.03 -14.73
N ILE A 78 -3.71 8.68 -13.66
CA ILE A 78 -4.59 9.50 -12.81
C ILE A 78 -5.08 10.75 -13.57
N GLN A 79 -4.18 11.44 -14.28
CA GLN A 79 -4.53 12.65 -15.04
C GLN A 79 -5.46 12.36 -16.21
N SER A 80 -5.30 11.23 -16.89
CA SER A 80 -6.19 10.82 -17.98
C SER A 80 -7.60 10.45 -17.51
N GLY A 81 -7.79 10.18 -16.21
CA GLY A 81 -9.05 9.72 -15.65
C GLY A 81 -9.45 8.30 -16.09
N GLN A 82 -8.56 7.57 -16.75
CA GLN A 82 -8.87 6.23 -17.26
C GLN A 82 -9.07 5.20 -16.16
N ASP A 83 -8.15 5.19 -15.18
CA ASP A 83 -8.20 4.24 -14.07
C ASP A 83 -7.73 4.90 -12.76
N SER A 84 -8.29 4.44 -11.66
CA SER A 84 -7.72 4.67 -10.32
C SER A 84 -6.59 3.66 -10.07
N ILE A 85 -5.62 4.03 -9.26
CA ILE A 85 -4.50 3.16 -8.88
C ILE A 85 -4.49 2.97 -7.37
N TRP A 86 -4.32 1.72 -6.93
CA TRP A 86 -4.05 1.38 -5.54
C TRP A 86 -2.57 1.07 -5.32
N ILE A 87 -2.01 1.62 -4.25
CA ILE A 87 -0.67 1.33 -3.76
C ILE A 87 -0.68 1.18 -2.23
N ALA A 88 0.10 0.23 -1.71
CA ALA A 88 0.29 0.10 -0.27
C ALA A 88 1.14 1.26 0.27
N GLN A 89 0.81 1.76 1.47
CA GLN A 89 1.54 2.85 2.14
C GLN A 89 2.98 2.48 2.57
N ARG A 90 3.31 1.20 2.53
CA ARG A 90 4.63 0.69 2.88
C ARG A 90 4.96 -0.59 2.13
N GLU A 91 6.23 -0.89 2.07
CA GLU A 91 6.70 -2.20 1.65
C GLU A 91 6.47 -3.24 2.76
N GLY A 92 5.93 -4.40 2.37
CA GLY A 92 5.61 -5.47 3.31
C GLY A 92 4.46 -5.12 4.26
N ARG A 93 4.18 -6.03 5.17
CA ARG A 93 3.12 -5.91 6.19
C ARG A 93 3.72 -5.53 7.54
N ALA A 94 3.02 -4.74 8.35
CA ALA A 94 3.36 -4.60 9.75
C ALA A 94 3.17 -5.94 10.47
N LYS A 95 4.14 -6.33 11.30
CA LYS A 95 4.13 -7.57 12.07
C LYS A 95 3.83 -7.32 13.55
N ASP A 96 4.11 -6.12 13.98
CA ASP A 96 3.96 -5.59 15.34
C ASP A 96 2.74 -4.67 15.51
N GLY A 97 1.88 -4.59 14.49
CA GLY A 97 0.74 -3.66 14.46
C GLY A 97 1.13 -2.21 14.11
N ASN A 98 2.40 -1.91 13.99
CA ASN A 98 2.92 -0.57 13.70
C ASN A 98 2.97 -0.33 12.19
N ASP A 99 1.89 0.21 11.64
CA ASP A 99 1.63 0.27 10.20
C ASP A 99 1.83 1.68 9.64
N PHE A 100 3.03 2.22 9.75
CA PHE A 100 3.36 3.56 9.29
C PHE A 100 3.57 3.65 7.78
N THR A 101 3.22 4.81 7.24
CA THR A 101 3.53 5.18 5.85
C THR A 101 5.04 5.34 5.67
N GLN A 102 5.62 4.64 4.70
CA GLN A 102 7.03 4.82 4.36
C GLN A 102 7.22 6.01 3.42
N VAL A 103 8.08 6.94 3.82
CA VAL A 103 8.42 8.12 3.00
C VAL A 103 8.97 7.74 1.61
N GLY A 104 9.54 6.55 1.47
CA GLY A 104 10.04 6.01 0.21
C GLY A 104 8.97 5.90 -0.88
N ILE A 105 7.74 5.56 -0.51
CA ILE A 105 6.59 5.50 -1.43
C ILE A 105 6.28 6.90 -1.97
N LEU A 106 6.20 7.90 -1.09
CA LEU A 106 5.95 9.28 -1.51
C LEU A 106 7.09 9.86 -2.35
N LYS A 107 8.35 9.53 -2.00
CA LYS A 107 9.51 9.90 -2.83
C LYS A 107 9.40 9.29 -4.23
N MET A 108 9.06 8.01 -4.33
CA MET A 108 8.88 7.35 -5.62
C MET A 108 7.77 8.03 -6.41
N LEU A 109 6.60 8.30 -5.81
CA LEU A 109 5.48 8.98 -6.45
C LEU A 109 5.83 10.40 -6.92
N SER A 110 6.79 11.08 -6.29
CA SER A 110 7.21 12.43 -6.64
C SER A 110 8.27 12.53 -7.75
N LEU A 111 8.78 11.41 -8.26
CA LEU A 111 9.88 11.43 -9.24
C LEU A 111 9.47 12.00 -10.60
N SER A 112 8.20 11.96 -10.95
CA SER A 112 7.66 12.55 -12.19
C SER A 112 7.19 13.99 -12.04
N LYS A 113 7.32 14.59 -10.85
CA LYS A 113 6.95 16.00 -10.65
C LYS A 113 7.76 16.91 -11.59
N GLN A 114 7.09 17.91 -12.16
CA GLN A 114 7.79 18.90 -12.99
C GLN A 114 8.46 19.96 -12.12
N ASP A 115 7.70 20.77 -11.39
CA ASP A 115 8.24 21.90 -10.63
C ASP A 115 7.88 21.84 -9.14
N ASP A 116 6.60 21.76 -8.79
CA ASP A 116 6.15 21.83 -7.40
C ASP A 116 5.62 20.50 -6.87
N LEU A 117 6.12 20.13 -5.69
CA LEU A 117 5.74 18.89 -5.02
C LEU A 117 4.26 18.88 -4.59
N VAL A 118 3.79 20.01 -4.07
CA VAL A 118 2.41 20.10 -3.54
C VAL A 118 1.41 20.06 -4.68
N ALA A 119 1.68 20.79 -5.78
CA ALA A 119 0.85 20.74 -6.98
C ALA A 119 0.78 19.31 -7.55
N HIS A 120 1.91 18.62 -7.65
CA HIS A 120 1.98 17.25 -8.14
C HIS A 120 1.12 16.27 -7.29
N PHE A 121 1.23 16.33 -5.96
CA PHE A 121 0.41 15.48 -5.10
C PHE A 121 -1.06 15.89 -5.08
N LYS A 122 -1.37 17.14 -5.36
CA LYS A 122 -2.74 17.63 -5.56
C LYS A 122 -3.38 16.99 -6.80
N GLU A 123 -2.62 16.91 -7.89
CA GLU A 123 -3.00 16.25 -9.15
C GLU A 123 -3.20 14.74 -8.96
N LEU A 124 -2.36 14.07 -8.16
CA LEU A 124 -2.51 12.66 -7.83
C LEU A 124 -3.79 12.36 -7.03
N ASN A 125 -4.42 13.36 -6.41
CA ASN A 125 -5.68 13.25 -5.68
C ASN A 125 -5.70 12.04 -4.72
N ASN A 126 -4.78 12.03 -3.75
CA ASN A 126 -4.59 10.90 -2.86
C ASN A 126 -5.77 10.68 -1.93
N VAL A 127 -6.33 9.48 -1.94
CA VAL A 127 -7.39 9.03 -1.04
C VAL A 127 -6.80 7.99 -0.09
N PRO A 128 -6.67 8.31 1.21
CA PRO A 128 -6.26 7.33 2.20
C PRO A 128 -7.38 6.33 2.48
N VAL A 129 -7.05 5.06 2.57
CA VAL A 129 -8.01 4.01 2.94
C VAL A 129 -7.47 3.19 4.10
N ALA A 130 -8.24 3.08 5.17
CA ALA A 130 -7.96 2.18 6.27
C ALA A 130 -8.64 0.83 6.03
N ILE A 131 -7.90 -0.26 6.23
CA ILE A 131 -8.46 -1.61 6.20
C ILE A 131 -8.10 -2.35 7.48
N SER A 132 -9.09 -2.98 8.09
CA SER A 132 -8.91 -3.85 9.26
C SER A 132 -9.78 -5.09 9.16
N TYR A 133 -9.31 -6.18 9.77
CA TYR A 133 -9.99 -7.45 9.86
C TYR A 133 -10.35 -7.73 11.31
N GLU A 134 -11.51 -8.31 11.56
CA GLU A 134 -11.86 -8.80 12.89
C GLU A 134 -10.85 -9.85 13.38
N TYR A 135 -10.46 -10.80 12.50
CA TYR A 135 -9.40 -11.76 12.73
C TYR A 135 -8.32 -11.62 11.65
N ASP A 136 -7.07 -11.45 12.05
CA ASP A 136 -5.96 -11.54 11.10
C ASP A 136 -5.54 -13.01 10.97
N PRO A 137 -5.86 -13.69 9.86
CA PRO A 137 -5.53 -15.12 9.71
C PRO A 137 -4.02 -15.36 9.69
N THR A 138 -3.23 -14.33 9.42
CA THR A 138 -1.76 -14.42 9.38
C THR A 138 -1.10 -13.96 10.68
N ALA A 139 -1.86 -13.65 11.75
CA ALA A 139 -1.31 -13.12 12.99
C ALA A 139 -0.19 -13.98 13.58
N LEU A 140 -0.45 -15.29 13.75
CA LEU A 140 0.57 -16.23 14.25
C LEU A 140 1.81 -16.27 13.36
N ALA A 141 1.61 -16.35 12.04
CA ALA A 141 2.72 -16.39 11.09
C ALA A 141 3.55 -15.09 11.10
N LYS A 142 2.91 -13.94 11.29
CA LYS A 142 3.57 -12.64 11.47
C LYS A 142 4.37 -12.59 12.77
N THR A 143 3.79 -13.06 13.86
CA THR A 143 4.45 -13.09 15.18
C THR A 143 5.69 -13.97 15.13
N LEU A 144 5.59 -15.18 14.58
CA LEU A 144 6.75 -16.08 14.44
C LEU A 144 7.84 -15.48 13.55
N GLU A 145 7.47 -14.85 12.43
CA GLU A 145 8.42 -14.17 11.56
C GLU A 145 9.09 -12.98 12.27
N HIS A 146 8.35 -12.25 13.09
CA HIS A 146 8.89 -11.13 13.87
C HIS A 146 9.88 -11.61 14.94
N LEU A 147 9.55 -12.65 15.67
CA LEU A 147 10.46 -13.28 16.65
C LEU A 147 11.75 -13.77 15.99
N GLN A 148 11.66 -14.44 14.83
CA GLN A 148 12.81 -14.87 14.06
C GLN A 148 13.70 -13.70 13.62
N GLN A 149 13.10 -12.55 13.28
CA GLN A 149 13.87 -11.35 12.92
C GLN A 149 14.54 -10.69 14.14
N LEU A 150 13.92 -10.76 15.31
CA LEU A 150 14.53 -10.26 16.55
C LEU A 150 15.72 -11.14 16.99
N GLU A 151 15.61 -12.46 16.82
CA GLU A 151 16.66 -13.41 17.15
C GLU A 151 17.81 -13.38 16.12
N ASN A 152 17.49 -13.18 14.86
CA ASN A 152 18.46 -13.13 13.75
C ASN A 152 18.15 -11.95 12.82
N PRO A 153 18.86 -10.82 12.96
CA PRO A 153 18.67 -9.64 12.11
C PRO A 153 18.88 -9.90 10.61
N ASP A 154 19.64 -10.93 10.24
CA ASP A 154 19.87 -11.33 8.85
C ASP A 154 18.82 -12.30 8.31
N TYR A 155 17.81 -12.64 9.11
CA TYR A 155 16.74 -13.53 8.68
C TYR A 155 16.03 -13.01 7.44
N LYS A 156 16.03 -13.84 6.41
CA LYS A 156 15.28 -13.59 5.16
C LYS A 156 14.23 -14.66 5.00
N LYS A 157 13.01 -14.21 4.83
CA LYS A 157 11.87 -15.08 4.56
C LYS A 157 12.06 -15.84 3.26
N SER A 158 11.78 -17.14 3.27
CA SER A 158 11.83 -17.96 2.06
C SER A 158 10.60 -17.74 1.18
N PHE A 159 10.76 -17.98 -0.12
CA PHE A 159 9.63 -17.96 -1.07
C PHE A 159 8.50 -18.92 -0.65
N LYS A 160 8.85 -20.11 -0.14
CA LYS A 160 7.87 -21.09 0.36
C LYS A 160 7.03 -20.50 1.50
N ALA A 161 7.66 -19.78 2.43
CA ALA A 161 6.98 -19.13 3.53
C ALA A 161 6.06 -17.98 3.01
N ASP A 162 6.46 -17.25 1.96
CA ASP A 162 5.58 -16.26 1.33
C ASP A 162 4.32 -16.89 0.74
N ILE A 163 4.46 -17.99 0.01
CA ILE A 163 3.32 -18.73 -0.54
C ILE A 163 2.40 -19.24 0.58
N GLN A 164 2.97 -19.80 1.66
CA GLN A 164 2.17 -20.23 2.81
C GLN A 164 1.39 -19.09 3.43
N HIS A 165 2.01 -17.91 3.62
CA HIS A 165 1.32 -16.74 4.16
C HIS A 165 0.23 -16.21 3.22
N ILE A 166 0.44 -16.28 1.89
CA ILE A 166 -0.61 -15.94 0.92
C ILE A 166 -1.80 -16.90 1.07
N LEU A 167 -1.56 -18.20 1.10
CA LEU A 167 -2.62 -19.20 1.24
C LEU A 167 -3.37 -19.06 2.57
N ILE A 168 -2.67 -18.88 3.69
CA ILE A 168 -3.27 -18.60 5.00
C ILE A 168 -4.11 -17.31 4.92
N GLY A 169 -3.58 -16.26 4.28
CA GLY A 169 -4.31 -15.01 4.08
C GLY A 169 -5.58 -15.19 3.23
N ILE A 170 -5.54 -16.01 2.19
CA ILE A 170 -6.70 -16.24 1.31
C ILE A 170 -7.77 -17.08 2.01
N PHE A 171 -7.39 -18.22 2.58
CA PHE A 171 -8.34 -19.23 3.08
C PHE A 171 -8.68 -19.05 4.56
N GLY A 172 -7.86 -18.37 5.34
CA GLY A 172 -8.09 -18.18 6.76
C GLY A 172 -9.28 -17.26 7.07
N PRO A 173 -9.98 -17.49 8.17
CA PRO A 173 -11.13 -16.68 8.57
C PRO A 173 -10.68 -15.25 8.89
N LYS A 174 -11.50 -14.26 8.47
CA LYS A 174 -11.25 -12.84 8.73
C LYS A 174 -12.34 -12.20 9.57
N GLY A 175 -13.47 -12.90 9.74
CA GLY A 175 -14.66 -12.30 10.34
C GLY A 175 -15.14 -11.12 9.51
N GLN A 176 -15.42 -10.02 10.16
CA GLN A 176 -15.77 -8.78 9.49
C GLN A 176 -14.53 -8.10 8.90
N VAL A 177 -14.68 -7.56 7.70
CA VAL A 177 -13.66 -6.73 7.02
C VAL A 177 -14.18 -5.30 6.98
N HIS A 178 -13.47 -4.40 7.63
CA HIS A 178 -13.79 -2.98 7.65
C HIS A 178 -12.91 -2.22 6.67
N LEU A 179 -13.53 -1.41 5.83
CA LEU A 179 -12.88 -0.47 4.91
C LEU A 179 -13.41 0.93 5.18
N HIS A 180 -12.51 1.85 5.47
CA HIS A 180 -12.85 3.27 5.62
C HIS A 180 -12.15 4.08 4.53
N PHE A 181 -12.93 4.72 3.68
CA PHE A 181 -12.43 5.65 2.67
C PHE A 181 -12.34 7.05 3.29
N GLY A 182 -11.13 7.52 3.51
CA GLY A 182 -10.87 8.84 4.06
C GLY A 182 -11.15 9.95 3.03
N LYS A 183 -11.12 11.20 3.51
CA LYS A 183 -11.26 12.36 2.62
C LYS A 183 -10.03 12.47 1.71
N PRO A 184 -10.20 12.83 0.42
CA PRO A 184 -9.07 13.13 -0.46
C PRO A 184 -8.18 14.22 0.14
N LEU A 185 -6.86 14.02 0.10
CA LEU A 185 -5.91 14.94 0.73
C LEU A 185 -5.77 16.28 0.00
N HIS A 186 -6.24 16.39 -1.25
CA HIS A 186 -6.09 17.60 -2.07
C HIS A 186 -6.63 18.87 -1.38
N ALA A 187 -7.66 18.76 -0.53
CA ALA A 187 -8.23 19.90 0.19
C ALA A 187 -7.35 20.41 1.34
N SER A 188 -6.48 19.56 1.89
CA SER A 188 -5.62 19.89 3.04
C SER A 188 -4.14 19.99 2.68
N ILE A 189 -3.76 19.59 1.48
CA ILE A 189 -2.35 19.51 1.09
C ILE A 189 -1.68 20.88 0.91
N ASP A 190 -2.45 21.94 0.64
CA ASP A 190 -1.95 23.31 0.43
C ASP A 190 -1.20 23.86 1.66
N GLN A 191 -1.50 23.38 2.87
CA GLN A 191 -0.76 23.73 4.08
C GLN A 191 0.73 23.35 4.01
N LEU A 192 1.10 22.38 3.17
CA LEU A 192 2.49 21.96 2.99
C LEU A 192 3.34 23.03 2.29
N ASN A 193 2.72 24.00 1.59
CA ASN A 193 3.44 25.12 0.96
C ASN A 193 4.16 26.02 1.98
N GLN A 194 3.70 26.01 3.24
CA GLN A 194 4.34 26.75 4.33
C GLN A 194 5.67 26.10 4.78
N LEU A 195 5.93 24.86 4.38
CA LEU A 195 7.13 24.14 4.77
C LEU A 195 8.30 24.46 3.83
N PRO A 196 9.53 24.59 4.36
CA PRO A 196 10.64 25.21 3.65
C PRO A 196 11.23 24.38 2.51
N ASN A 197 10.99 23.06 2.47
CA ASN A 197 11.55 22.17 1.46
C ASN A 197 10.77 20.87 1.31
N ASP A 198 11.02 20.16 0.20
CA ASP A 198 10.34 18.90 -0.13
C ASP A 198 10.54 17.79 0.92
N LYS A 199 11.69 17.75 1.59
CA LYS A 199 11.95 16.77 2.66
C LYS A 199 10.95 16.93 3.81
N LYS A 200 10.71 18.18 4.25
CA LYS A 200 9.72 18.47 5.31
C LYS A 200 8.29 18.30 4.82
N ARG A 201 8.01 18.66 3.57
CA ARG A 201 6.69 18.46 2.95
C ARG A 201 6.34 16.97 2.86
N LEU A 202 7.27 16.11 2.42
CA LEU A 202 7.07 14.65 2.37
C LEU A 202 6.89 14.04 3.77
N ALA A 203 7.64 14.51 4.77
CA ALA A 203 7.47 14.04 6.14
C ALA A 203 6.08 14.41 6.69
N ALA A 204 5.64 15.65 6.52
CA ALA A 204 4.31 16.08 6.93
C ALA A 204 3.20 15.33 6.18
N MET A 205 3.41 14.97 4.91
CA MET A 205 2.48 14.16 4.14
C MET A 205 2.39 12.72 4.65
N VAL A 206 3.50 12.13 5.13
CA VAL A 206 3.48 10.85 5.87
C VAL A 206 2.57 10.96 7.08
N ASP A 207 2.72 12.02 7.89
CA ASP A 207 1.89 12.23 9.08
C ASP A 207 0.40 12.40 8.72
N MET A 208 0.09 13.13 7.65
CA MET A 208 -1.29 13.27 7.14
C MET A 208 -1.91 11.91 6.77
N LEU A 209 -1.16 11.05 6.09
CA LEU A 209 -1.63 9.70 5.74
C LEU A 209 -1.82 8.83 6.98
N VAL A 210 -0.86 8.84 7.91
CA VAL A 210 -0.95 8.10 9.17
C VAL A 210 -2.18 8.53 9.97
N GLN A 211 -2.39 9.84 10.14
CA GLN A 211 -3.54 10.40 10.84
C GLN A 211 -4.88 10.12 10.13
N SER A 212 -4.85 9.91 8.82
CA SER A 212 -6.06 9.56 8.05
C SER A 212 -6.36 8.07 8.05
N ILE A 213 -5.37 7.20 8.30
CA ILE A 213 -5.52 5.74 8.22
C ILE A 213 -5.68 5.13 9.63
N HIS A 214 -4.77 5.39 10.57
CA HIS A 214 -4.75 4.71 11.86
C HIS A 214 -6.02 4.92 12.70
N PRO A 215 -6.54 6.14 12.88
CA PRO A 215 -7.75 6.36 13.70
C PRO A 215 -9.00 5.73 13.11
N ASN A 216 -8.95 5.31 11.85
CA ASN A 216 -10.07 4.78 11.10
C ASN A 216 -10.05 3.25 10.94
N TYR A 217 -9.21 2.55 11.71
CA TYR A 217 -9.33 1.10 11.83
C TYR A 217 -10.64 0.75 12.53
N GLY A 218 -11.41 -0.17 11.95
CA GLY A 218 -12.55 -0.77 12.65
C GLY A 218 -12.03 -1.62 13.81
N LEU A 219 -12.43 -1.30 15.02
CA LEU A 219 -12.15 -2.10 16.21
C LEU A 219 -13.32 -3.05 16.44
N HIS A 220 -13.02 -4.32 16.66
CA HIS A 220 -13.97 -5.38 16.90
C HIS A 220 -13.87 -5.85 18.36
N ALA A 221 -14.83 -6.64 18.84
CA ALA A 221 -14.82 -7.15 20.23
C ALA A 221 -13.50 -7.84 20.59
N ILE A 222 -12.93 -8.60 19.64
CA ILE A 222 -11.63 -9.28 19.82
C ILE A 222 -10.47 -8.31 20.03
N SER A 223 -10.58 -7.06 19.55
CA SER A 223 -9.55 -6.03 19.75
C SER A 223 -9.41 -5.57 21.19
N TYR A 224 -10.39 -5.88 22.03
CA TYR A 224 -10.45 -5.54 23.46
C TYR A 224 -10.32 -6.76 24.36
N ALA A 225 -10.19 -7.96 23.78
CA ALA A 225 -9.97 -9.18 24.57
C ALA A 225 -8.57 -9.14 25.19
N PRO A 226 -8.42 -9.56 26.47
CA PRO A 226 -7.13 -9.60 27.16
C PRO A 226 -6.19 -10.66 26.57
#